data_d45c319aabef54e24d03c1a8cc05efde
#
_entry.id   d45c319aabef54e24d03c1a8cc05efde
#
_cell.length_a   1.000
_cell.length_b   1.000
_cell.length_c   1.000
_cell.angle_alpha   90.00
_cell.angle_beta   90.00
_cell.angle_gamma   90.00
#
_symmetry.space_group_name_H-M   'P 1'
#
loop_
_entity.id
_entity.type
_entity.pdbx_description
1 polymer ?
#
loop_
_entity_poly.entity_id
_entity_poly.type
_entity_poly.pdbx_seq_one_letter_code
_entity_poly.pdbx_strand_id
1 'polypeptide(L)'
;MRRLAGLSLIPFATLVLASTAAWAANSSAQIVNCPPAPGCFSPNPITVKVGDTVSWTNNGSVTHTATSNTGAWDTGPIASGATSSAVSFNTTGSFAYHCAIHPSMTGTVIVSAVSATPVPTSPPVRRLALGGAGPVPAVAATLLLLGFGLLALGNRRRHRSKRI
;
A
#
# COMPACT_ATOMS: atom_id res chain seq x y z
N MET A 1 54.26 36.56 -11.01
CA MET A 1 53.10 36.08 -11.79
C MET A 1 52.52 34.85 -11.07
N ARG A 2 51.46 35.06 -10.32
CA ARG A 2 50.78 33.98 -9.56
C ARG A 2 49.55 33.54 -10.38
N ARG A 3 49.53 32.26 -10.79
CA ARG A 3 48.39 31.66 -11.46
C ARG A 3 47.40 31.18 -10.37
N LEU A 4 46.21 31.78 -10.34
CA LEU A 4 45.09 31.32 -9.49
C LEU A 4 44.45 30.11 -10.19
N ALA A 5 44.51 28.96 -9.54
CA ALA A 5 43.82 27.75 -9.97
C ALA A 5 42.33 27.90 -9.62
N GLY A 6 41.50 27.94 -10.65
CA GLY A 6 40.02 27.96 -10.49
C GLY A 6 39.51 26.60 -9.97
N LEU A 7 38.94 26.63 -8.78
CA LEU A 7 38.25 25.45 -8.16
C LEU A 7 36.87 25.31 -8.83
N SER A 8 36.73 24.30 -9.71
CA SER A 8 35.45 24.01 -10.35
C SER A 8 34.55 23.25 -9.36
N LEU A 9 33.52 23.90 -8.84
CA LEU A 9 32.49 23.28 -8.01
C LEU A 9 31.53 22.49 -8.92
N ILE A 10 31.60 21.17 -8.87
CA ILE A 10 30.65 20.27 -9.52
C ILE A 10 29.41 20.20 -8.62
N PRO A 11 28.22 20.60 -9.09
CA PRO A 11 27.00 20.44 -8.29
C PRO A 11 26.64 18.96 -8.19
N PHE A 12 26.66 18.41 -6.97
CA PHE A 12 26.13 17.09 -6.68
C PHE A 12 24.60 17.16 -6.77
N ALA A 13 24.04 16.65 -7.84
CA ALA A 13 22.59 16.45 -7.97
C ALA A 13 22.20 15.25 -7.09
N THR A 14 21.60 15.51 -5.95
CA THR A 14 21.02 14.46 -5.10
C THR A 14 19.75 13.93 -5.76
N LEU A 15 19.82 12.70 -6.29
CA LEU A 15 18.68 11.96 -6.81
C LEU A 15 17.82 11.50 -5.61
N VAL A 16 16.70 12.17 -5.37
CA VAL A 16 15.70 11.72 -4.39
C VAL A 16 14.88 10.61 -5.02
N LEU A 17 15.15 9.36 -4.64
CA LEU A 17 14.33 8.21 -4.99
C LEU A 17 13.06 8.25 -4.12
N ALA A 18 11.95 8.69 -4.67
CA ALA A 18 10.65 8.59 -4.03
C ALA A 18 10.19 7.13 -4.07
N SER A 19 10.32 6.42 -2.94
CA SER A 19 9.73 5.08 -2.77
C SER A 19 8.21 5.25 -2.61
N THR A 20 7.43 4.82 -3.58
CA THR A 20 5.98 4.69 -3.41
C THR A 20 5.71 3.45 -2.57
N ALA A 21 5.39 3.63 -1.30
CA ALA A 21 4.91 2.53 -0.47
C ALA A 21 3.57 2.03 -1.03
N ALA A 22 3.52 0.78 -1.47
CA ALA A 22 2.26 0.12 -1.78
C ALA A 22 1.55 -0.13 -0.44
N TRP A 23 0.39 0.48 -0.25
CA TRP A 23 -0.44 0.27 0.94
C TRP A 23 -1.18 -1.05 0.79
N ALA A 24 -1.14 -1.89 1.83
CA ALA A 24 -1.96 -3.10 1.91
C ALA A 24 -3.44 -2.72 1.88
N ALA A 25 -4.20 -3.32 0.96
CA ALA A 25 -5.65 -3.14 0.90
C ALA A 25 -6.34 -4.17 1.80
N ASN A 26 -7.45 -3.77 2.41
CA ASN A 26 -8.34 -4.70 3.10
C ASN A 26 -9.49 -5.07 2.17
N SER A 27 -9.58 -6.33 1.78
CA SER A 27 -10.65 -6.89 0.95
C SER A 27 -11.65 -7.63 1.84
N SER A 28 -12.94 -7.54 1.49
CA SER A 28 -14.00 -8.24 2.20
C SER A 28 -14.64 -9.30 1.31
N ALA A 29 -14.68 -10.53 1.79
CA ALA A 29 -15.54 -11.59 1.26
C ALA A 29 -16.82 -11.67 2.12
N GLN A 30 -17.92 -12.02 1.48
CA GLN A 30 -19.20 -12.21 2.17
C GLN A 30 -19.55 -13.68 2.21
N ILE A 31 -20.20 -14.08 3.28
CA ILE A 31 -20.88 -15.36 3.42
C ILE A 31 -22.37 -15.08 3.28
N VAL A 32 -23.03 -15.71 2.32
CA VAL A 32 -24.45 -15.48 2.01
C VAL A 32 -25.22 -16.77 2.00
N ASN A 33 -26.53 -16.73 2.21
CA ASN A 33 -27.41 -17.91 2.04
C ASN A 33 -27.40 -18.33 0.56
N CYS A 34 -27.33 -19.65 0.29
CA CYS A 34 -27.13 -20.21 -1.04
C CYS A 34 -27.88 -21.55 -1.18
N PRO A 35 -29.23 -21.55 -1.09
CA PRO A 35 -29.98 -22.79 -1.13
C PRO A 35 -29.72 -23.60 -2.41
N PRO A 36 -29.64 -24.95 -2.35
CA PRO A 36 -29.89 -25.79 -1.18
C PRO A 36 -28.70 -25.89 -0.19
N ALA A 37 -27.54 -25.31 -0.50
CA ALA A 37 -26.40 -25.29 0.42
C ALA A 37 -26.66 -24.34 1.61
N PRO A 38 -26.07 -24.60 2.78
CA PRO A 38 -26.22 -23.77 3.98
C PRO A 38 -25.66 -22.37 3.81
N GLY A 39 -24.74 -22.15 2.83
CA GLY A 39 -24.16 -20.87 2.49
C GLY A 39 -23.15 -20.98 1.35
N CYS A 40 -22.69 -19.84 0.85
CA CYS A 40 -21.56 -19.74 -0.06
C CYS A 40 -20.72 -18.49 0.22
N PHE A 41 -19.47 -18.53 -0.23
CA PHE A 41 -18.56 -17.37 -0.20
C PHE A 41 -18.76 -16.53 -1.45
N SER A 42 -18.78 -15.19 -1.31
CA SER A 42 -18.96 -14.25 -2.40
C SER A 42 -18.07 -13.01 -2.21
N PRO A 43 -17.28 -12.60 -3.24
CA PRO A 43 -17.04 -13.31 -4.49
C PRO A 43 -16.25 -14.62 -4.26
N ASN A 44 -16.39 -15.58 -5.18
CA ASN A 44 -15.60 -16.80 -5.19
C ASN A 44 -15.19 -17.12 -6.64
N PRO A 45 -13.88 -17.06 -7.01
CA PRO A 45 -12.76 -16.68 -6.13
C PRO A 45 -12.76 -15.19 -5.75
N ILE A 46 -12.13 -14.86 -4.60
CA ILE A 46 -11.74 -13.50 -4.29
C ILE A 46 -10.29 -13.28 -4.73
N THR A 47 -10.00 -12.16 -5.43
CA THR A 47 -8.66 -11.84 -5.91
C THR A 47 -8.10 -10.65 -5.13
N VAL A 48 -6.87 -10.80 -4.62
CA VAL A 48 -6.13 -9.79 -3.86
C VAL A 48 -4.68 -9.71 -4.35
N LYS A 49 -3.91 -8.76 -3.86
CA LYS A 49 -2.46 -8.62 -4.15
C LYS A 49 -1.64 -9.08 -2.96
N VAL A 50 -0.37 -9.38 -3.20
CA VAL A 50 0.60 -9.65 -2.14
C VAL A 50 0.65 -8.46 -1.17
N GLY A 51 0.52 -8.76 0.13
CA GLY A 51 0.46 -7.77 1.20
C GLY A 51 -0.95 -7.37 1.61
N ASP A 52 -1.98 -7.69 0.81
CA ASP A 52 -3.37 -7.42 1.16
C ASP A 52 -3.88 -8.36 2.27
N THR A 53 -5.00 -7.95 2.87
CA THR A 53 -5.73 -8.75 3.85
C THR A 53 -7.13 -9.06 3.35
N VAL A 54 -7.71 -10.17 3.83
CA VAL A 54 -9.12 -10.55 3.59
C VAL A 54 -9.81 -10.76 4.93
N SER A 55 -11.01 -10.21 5.06
CA SER A 55 -11.95 -10.52 6.14
C SER A 55 -13.25 -11.08 5.56
N TRP A 56 -13.95 -11.95 6.31
CA TRP A 56 -15.22 -12.54 5.89
C TRP A 56 -16.35 -12.00 6.75
N THR A 57 -17.36 -11.41 6.12
CA THR A 57 -18.58 -10.94 6.79
C THR A 57 -19.71 -11.94 6.55
N ASN A 58 -20.28 -12.45 7.62
CA ASN A 58 -21.38 -13.42 7.53
C ASN A 58 -22.73 -12.69 7.44
N ASN A 59 -23.23 -12.54 6.22
CA ASN A 59 -24.58 -12.04 5.94
C ASN A 59 -25.63 -13.15 5.85
N GLY A 60 -25.21 -14.41 6.08
CA GLY A 60 -26.11 -15.57 6.18
C GLY A 60 -26.77 -15.67 7.54
N SER A 61 -27.69 -16.65 7.65
CA SER A 61 -28.52 -16.82 8.86
C SER A 61 -27.90 -17.77 9.91
N VAL A 62 -26.86 -18.54 9.51
CA VAL A 62 -26.20 -19.52 10.40
C VAL A 62 -24.72 -19.21 10.56
N THR A 63 -24.08 -19.77 11.59
CA THR A 63 -22.65 -19.60 11.84
C THR A 63 -21.81 -20.33 10.79
N HIS A 64 -20.74 -19.69 10.33
CA HIS A 64 -19.77 -20.24 9.39
C HIS A 64 -18.33 -20.05 9.87
N THR A 65 -17.36 -20.63 9.14
CA THR A 65 -15.93 -20.35 9.28
C THR A 65 -15.33 -20.10 7.89
N ALA A 66 -14.12 -19.53 7.84
CA ALA A 66 -13.27 -19.56 6.65
C ALA A 66 -11.93 -20.20 7.07
N THR A 67 -11.76 -21.48 6.77
CA THR A 67 -10.66 -22.32 7.24
C THR A 67 -9.84 -22.81 6.06
N SER A 68 -8.54 -22.50 6.03
CA SER A 68 -7.62 -22.93 4.97
C SER A 68 -7.54 -24.45 4.87
N ASN A 69 -7.56 -24.99 3.66
CA ASN A 69 -7.39 -26.43 3.43
C ASN A 69 -5.98 -26.93 3.80
N THR A 70 -5.00 -26.03 3.90
CA THR A 70 -3.62 -26.34 4.30
C THR A 70 -3.30 -26.01 5.75
N GLY A 71 -4.29 -25.51 6.52
CA GLY A 71 -4.08 -25.08 7.90
C GLY A 71 -3.34 -23.75 8.05
N ALA A 72 -3.18 -22.98 6.96
CA ALA A 72 -2.46 -21.70 7.00
C ALA A 72 -3.21 -20.62 7.81
N TRP A 73 -4.54 -20.70 7.90
CA TRP A 73 -5.38 -19.84 8.73
C TRP A 73 -6.69 -20.54 9.11
N ASP A 74 -7.32 -20.05 10.15
CA ASP A 74 -8.69 -20.34 10.55
C ASP A 74 -9.29 -19.08 11.18
N THR A 75 -10.44 -18.62 10.72
CA THR A 75 -11.13 -17.46 11.28
C THR A 75 -11.82 -17.79 12.60
N GLY A 76 -11.98 -19.06 12.91
CA GLY A 76 -12.95 -19.52 13.92
C GLY A 76 -14.39 -19.24 13.50
N PRO A 77 -15.36 -19.43 14.41
CA PRO A 77 -16.78 -19.22 14.15
C PRO A 77 -17.10 -17.74 13.87
N ILE A 78 -17.80 -17.48 12.77
CA ILE A 78 -18.31 -16.16 12.36
C ILE A 78 -19.84 -16.23 12.48
N ALA A 79 -20.41 -15.65 13.51
CA ALA A 79 -21.85 -15.61 13.73
C ALA A 79 -22.56 -14.78 12.64
N SER A 80 -23.87 -14.98 12.46
CA SER A 80 -24.69 -14.13 11.58
C SER A 80 -24.52 -12.65 11.94
N GLY A 81 -24.26 -11.81 10.92
CA GLY A 81 -23.99 -10.38 11.05
C GLY A 81 -22.55 -10.03 11.49
N ALA A 82 -21.71 -11.00 11.86
CA ALA A 82 -20.35 -10.74 12.31
C ALA A 82 -19.35 -10.75 11.15
N THR A 83 -18.17 -10.12 11.40
CA THR A 83 -17.01 -10.12 10.50
C THR A 83 -15.83 -10.76 11.22
N SER A 84 -15.06 -11.60 10.52
CA SER A 84 -13.84 -12.21 11.03
C SER A 84 -12.72 -11.19 11.26
N SER A 85 -11.69 -11.57 12.02
CA SER A 85 -10.39 -10.93 11.94
C SER A 85 -9.84 -11.00 10.52
N ALA A 86 -9.02 -10.03 10.13
CA ALA A 86 -8.36 -10.00 8.83
C ALA A 86 -7.22 -11.02 8.75
N VAL A 87 -7.15 -11.75 7.64
CA VAL A 87 -6.07 -12.71 7.32
C VAL A 87 -5.16 -12.07 6.28
N SER A 88 -3.85 -12.07 6.51
CA SER A 88 -2.86 -11.47 5.60
C SER A 88 -2.35 -12.47 4.56
N PHE A 89 -2.20 -12.02 3.31
CA PHE A 89 -1.73 -12.81 2.17
C PHE A 89 -0.41 -12.26 1.62
N ASN A 90 0.73 -12.79 2.08
CA ASN A 90 2.06 -12.28 1.77
C ASN A 90 2.78 -13.03 0.64
N THR A 91 2.14 -14.02 0.03
CA THR A 91 2.73 -14.86 -1.02
C THR A 91 1.74 -15.01 -2.17
N THR A 92 2.22 -14.93 -3.42
CA THR A 92 1.39 -15.18 -4.60
C THR A 92 0.93 -16.65 -4.63
N GLY A 93 -0.26 -16.89 -5.15
CA GLY A 93 -0.78 -18.26 -5.28
C GLY A 93 -2.29 -18.33 -5.24
N SER A 94 -2.79 -19.58 -5.21
CA SER A 94 -4.19 -19.92 -5.06
C SER A 94 -4.36 -20.67 -3.75
N PHE A 95 -5.20 -20.15 -2.86
CA PHE A 95 -5.39 -20.65 -1.51
C PHE A 95 -6.84 -21.11 -1.36
N ALA A 96 -7.04 -22.44 -1.43
CA ALA A 96 -8.34 -23.04 -1.23
C ALA A 96 -8.69 -23.07 0.27
N TYR A 97 -9.96 -22.84 0.56
CA TYR A 97 -10.50 -22.87 1.92
C TYR A 97 -11.93 -23.41 1.93
N HIS A 98 -12.45 -23.72 3.09
CA HIS A 98 -13.80 -24.24 3.28
C HIS A 98 -14.41 -23.72 4.59
N CYS A 99 -15.69 -23.96 4.79
CA CYS A 99 -16.32 -23.79 6.09
C CYS A 99 -16.18 -25.09 6.89
N ALA A 100 -15.49 -25.07 8.03
CA ALA A 100 -15.30 -26.26 8.86
C ALA A 100 -16.63 -26.83 9.44
N ILE A 101 -17.68 -26.00 9.56
CA ILE A 101 -19.02 -26.39 10.02
C ILE A 101 -19.83 -27.01 8.86
N HIS A 102 -19.61 -26.56 7.62
CA HIS A 102 -20.31 -26.98 6.42
C HIS A 102 -19.30 -27.31 5.30
N PRO A 103 -18.68 -28.49 5.31
CA PRO A 103 -17.53 -28.82 4.45
C PRO A 103 -17.78 -28.74 2.94
N SER A 104 -19.05 -28.81 2.51
CA SER A 104 -19.43 -28.61 1.10
C SER A 104 -19.29 -27.15 0.63
N MET A 105 -19.19 -26.20 1.57
CA MET A 105 -19.03 -24.78 1.28
C MET A 105 -17.54 -24.45 1.10
N THR A 106 -17.11 -24.27 -0.14
CA THR A 106 -15.71 -24.05 -0.51
C THR A 106 -15.48 -22.70 -1.14
N GLY A 107 -14.26 -22.18 -1.01
CA GLY A 107 -13.84 -20.92 -1.60
C GLY A 107 -12.36 -20.93 -1.97
N THR A 108 -11.94 -19.88 -2.70
CA THR A 108 -10.55 -19.70 -3.12
C THR A 108 -10.16 -18.23 -3.00
N VAL A 109 -8.99 -17.97 -2.41
CA VAL A 109 -8.31 -16.67 -2.49
C VAL A 109 -7.21 -16.77 -3.53
N ILE A 110 -7.24 -15.88 -4.54
CA ILE A 110 -6.18 -15.76 -5.55
C ILE A 110 -5.33 -14.54 -5.18
N VAL A 111 -4.04 -14.76 -4.94
CA VAL A 111 -3.09 -13.70 -4.59
C VAL A 111 -2.18 -13.43 -5.78
N SER A 112 -2.30 -12.23 -6.35
CA SER A 112 -1.51 -11.76 -7.48
C SER A 112 -0.31 -10.94 -7.02
N ALA A 113 0.75 -10.90 -7.84
CA ALA A 113 1.85 -9.99 -7.61
C ALA A 113 1.37 -8.53 -7.69
N VAL A 114 1.99 -7.64 -6.92
CA VAL A 114 1.85 -6.20 -7.13
C VAL A 114 2.51 -5.84 -8.47
N SER A 115 1.73 -5.35 -9.44
CA SER A 115 2.30 -4.82 -10.68
C SER A 115 3.09 -3.56 -10.34
N ALA A 116 4.41 -3.58 -10.55
CA ALA A 116 5.19 -2.35 -10.51
C ALA A 116 4.67 -1.42 -11.61
N THR A 117 4.18 -0.24 -11.24
CA THR A 117 3.89 0.80 -12.23
C THR A 117 5.21 1.11 -12.95
N PRO A 118 5.27 1.03 -14.31
CA PRO A 118 6.49 1.37 -15.00
C PRO A 118 6.88 2.81 -14.64
N VAL A 119 8.06 2.98 -14.09
CA VAL A 119 8.64 4.31 -13.88
C VAL A 119 8.71 4.96 -15.26
N PRO A 120 8.10 6.15 -15.48
CA PRO A 120 8.24 6.83 -16.75
C PRO A 120 9.74 7.06 -17.00
N THR A 121 10.29 6.34 -17.97
CA THR A 121 11.64 6.60 -18.45
C THR A 121 11.61 8.00 -19.03
N SER A 122 12.26 8.94 -18.34
CA SER A 122 12.46 10.29 -18.86
C SER A 122 13.09 10.16 -20.26
N PRO A 123 12.53 10.88 -21.27
CA PRO A 123 13.13 10.83 -22.60
C PRO A 123 14.60 11.26 -22.50
N PRO A 124 15.50 10.67 -23.30
CA PRO A 124 16.90 11.04 -23.28
C PRO A 124 17.00 12.55 -23.54
N VAL A 125 17.54 13.29 -22.58
CA VAL A 125 17.84 14.71 -22.75
C VAL A 125 18.76 14.84 -23.96
N ARG A 126 18.19 15.29 -25.07
CA ARG A 126 18.95 15.63 -26.27
C ARG A 126 19.90 16.76 -25.89
N ARG A 127 21.15 16.41 -25.63
CA ARG A 127 22.20 17.40 -25.44
C ARG A 127 22.26 18.23 -26.72
N LEU A 128 21.68 19.45 -26.70
CA LEU A 128 21.99 20.40 -27.76
C LEU A 128 23.49 20.66 -27.67
N ALA A 129 24.20 20.22 -28.70
CA ALA A 129 25.56 20.68 -28.91
C ALA A 129 25.51 22.20 -29.20
N LEU A 130 25.77 23.00 -28.19
CA LEU A 130 26.06 24.42 -28.41
C LEU A 130 27.42 24.53 -29.07
N GLY A 131 27.44 24.47 -30.40
CA GLY A 131 28.51 25.04 -31.18
C GLY A 131 28.25 26.56 -31.29
N GLY A 132 29.16 27.34 -30.77
CA GLY A 132 29.13 28.81 -30.97
C GLY A 132 29.54 29.55 -29.71
N ALA A 133 30.84 29.89 -29.63
CA ALA A 133 31.36 30.80 -28.63
C ALA A 133 30.89 32.24 -28.98
N GLY A 134 29.95 32.77 -28.19
CA GLY A 134 29.64 34.18 -28.15
C GLY A 134 29.65 34.68 -26.70
N PRO A 135 30.15 35.88 -26.37
CA PRO A 135 30.15 36.38 -25.01
C PRO A 135 28.73 36.70 -24.56
N VAL A 136 28.22 36.00 -23.58
CA VAL A 136 26.93 36.29 -22.92
C VAL A 136 27.13 37.33 -21.81
N PRO A 137 26.31 38.40 -21.74
CA PRO A 137 26.38 39.38 -20.65
C PRO A 137 25.85 38.69 -19.36
N ALA A 138 26.57 38.92 -18.24
CA ALA A 138 26.19 38.46 -16.92
C ALA A 138 24.91 39.17 -16.47
N VAL A 139 23.79 38.44 -16.41
CA VAL A 139 22.56 38.87 -15.74
C VAL A 139 22.59 38.37 -14.32
N ALA A 140 22.66 39.28 -13.36
CA ALA A 140 22.62 38.97 -11.94
C ALA A 140 21.25 38.38 -11.56
N ALA A 141 21.20 37.10 -11.24
CA ALA A 141 20.02 36.46 -10.66
C ALA A 141 20.00 36.70 -9.15
N THR A 142 19.12 37.56 -8.69
CA THR A 142 18.83 37.78 -7.27
C THR A 142 18.02 36.61 -6.76
N LEU A 143 18.64 35.78 -5.94
CA LEU A 143 17.94 34.68 -5.21
C LEU A 143 17.20 35.26 -4.01
N LEU A 144 15.88 35.28 -4.08
CA LEU A 144 15.00 35.54 -2.93
C LEU A 144 14.85 34.22 -2.14
N LEU A 145 15.55 34.14 -1.01
CA LEU A 145 15.35 33.08 0.00
C LEU A 145 14.11 33.42 0.84
N LEU A 146 12.96 32.82 0.51
CA LEU A 146 11.80 32.80 1.40
C LEU A 146 11.99 31.72 2.47
N GLY A 147 12.33 32.16 3.68
CA GLY A 147 12.41 31.30 4.85
C GLY A 147 11.02 30.85 5.29
N PHE A 148 10.76 29.53 5.28
CA PHE A 148 9.63 28.93 5.97
C PHE A 148 9.99 28.70 7.43
N GLY A 149 9.50 29.60 8.30
CA GLY A 149 9.54 29.40 9.75
C GLY A 149 8.55 28.36 10.18
N LEU A 150 9.01 27.25 10.74
CA LEU A 150 8.20 26.22 11.38
C LEU A 150 7.83 26.70 12.79
N LEU A 151 6.60 27.16 13.02
CA LEU A 151 6.04 27.39 14.36
C LEU A 151 5.49 26.06 14.88
N ALA A 152 6.26 25.41 15.76
CA ALA A 152 5.78 24.31 16.58
C ALA A 152 5.06 24.88 17.81
N LEU A 153 3.73 24.94 17.78
CA LEU A 153 2.91 25.23 18.95
C LEU A 153 2.60 23.94 19.69
N GLY A 154 3.32 23.73 20.79
CA GLY A 154 3.07 22.66 21.73
C GLY A 154 1.75 22.85 22.49
N ASN A 155 0.79 21.97 22.26
CA ASN A 155 -0.46 21.91 23.04
C ASN A 155 -0.31 20.92 24.20
N ARG A 156 0.12 21.41 25.35
CA ARG A 156 0.08 20.67 26.63
C ARG A 156 -1.34 20.69 27.18
N ARG A 157 -2.14 19.66 26.92
CA ARG A 157 -3.36 19.44 27.69
C ARG A 157 -3.02 18.71 28.97
N ARG A 158 -3.19 19.43 30.10
CA ARG A 158 -3.15 18.91 31.47
C ARG A 158 -4.38 18.02 31.71
N HIS A 159 -4.15 16.72 31.92
CA HIS A 159 -5.14 15.84 32.53
C HIS A 159 -5.23 16.15 34.02
N ARG A 160 -6.33 16.74 34.41
CA ARG A 160 -6.69 16.96 35.82
C ARG A 160 -7.50 15.73 36.27
N SER A 161 -6.86 14.89 37.07
CA SER A 161 -7.50 13.82 37.83
C SER A 161 -8.51 14.43 38.81
N LYS A 162 -9.76 13.96 38.77
CA LYS A 162 -10.69 14.10 39.91
C LYS A 162 -10.94 12.72 40.48
N ARG A 163 -10.42 12.52 41.68
CA ARG A 163 -10.92 11.51 42.63
C ARG A 163 -12.23 12.02 43.22
N ILE A 164 -13.23 11.22 43.22
CA ILE A 164 -14.19 10.94 44.32
C ILE A 164 -14.75 9.54 44.03
#